data_dd4d22f0bd954fd9e9dbba63d87c33dd
#
_entry.id   dd4d22f0bd954fd9e9dbba63d87c33dd
#
_cell.length_a   1.000
_cell.length_b   1.000
_cell.length_c   1.000
_cell.angle_alpha   90.00
_cell.angle_beta   90.00
_cell.angle_gamma   90.00
#
_symmetry.space_group_name_H-M   'P 1'
#
loop_
_entity.id
_entity.type
_entity.pdbx_description
1 polymer ?
#
loop_
_entity_poly.entity_id
_entity_poly.type
_entity_poly.pdbx_seq_one_letter_code
_entity_poly.pdbx_strand_id
1 'polypeptide(L)'
;MKDFLRILRRFVPPYKKYLVGNIVFNILSAILNLFSFALIIPILQILFKINQDTYNYTPIVWDWNNWEKLKEIPGLLKDNFFWFVSDLIERQGGSFTLIILGLFLVVMTFVKVATMYLAFYEMIPIRTGVVRDIRNQINKKITELPLGFFSEERKGDILARISGDVNEIEASVMSSLDMLFKNPILIVIYLVGMIVISWQLTLFVFILLPLAGYIMGQVGKKLKKKSLEAQQQWGALMSQIEETLGGLRIIKAFNAEAKIRNRFEQTNEMFRQTITRVYRRQQMAHPMSEFLGTATIAIVLWYGGSLILSNHSTIDAPTFIYYLVIFYSIINPAKDLSKAAYAIQKGLASMTRIDKILMAETDIKDPVSPKAVAFGKSICYNHVWFRYQNEWILKDIELEIPKGKTIALVGQSGSGKSTMVDLLPRFYDVTKGSITIDGIDIRDVALTDLRGLMGNVNQEAILFNDTFFNNIAFGVENATREQVEEAAKIANVHEFIM
;
A
#
# COMPACT_ATOMS: atom_id res chain seq x y z
N MET A 1 -12.00 10.13 -7.97
CA MET A 1 -12.08 10.72 -6.63
C MET A 1 -12.89 9.86 -5.64
N LYS A 2 -14.07 9.32 -6.00
CA LYS A 2 -14.88 8.47 -5.10
C LYS A 2 -14.16 7.17 -4.67
N ASP A 3 -13.51 6.48 -5.57
CA ASP A 3 -12.84 5.20 -5.30
C ASP A 3 -11.62 5.33 -4.40
N PHE A 4 -10.91 6.43 -4.54
CA PHE A 4 -9.79 6.82 -3.72
C PHE A 4 -10.19 7.06 -2.24
N LEU A 5 -11.26 7.83 -2.01
CA LEU A 5 -11.80 8.03 -0.67
C LEU A 5 -12.30 6.72 -0.04
N ARG A 6 -12.69 5.74 -0.86
CA ARG A 6 -13.12 4.41 -0.41
C ARG A 6 -11.97 3.65 0.27
N ILE A 7 -10.75 3.67 -0.31
CA ILE A 7 -9.58 3.03 0.30
C ILE A 7 -9.28 3.66 1.67
N LEU A 8 -9.21 5.00 1.72
CA LEU A 8 -8.89 5.70 2.96
C LEU A 8 -9.95 5.46 4.04
N ARG A 9 -11.23 5.53 3.68
CA ARG A 9 -12.32 5.28 4.64
C ARG A 9 -12.31 3.85 5.20
N ARG A 10 -11.79 2.90 4.46
CA ARG A 10 -11.72 1.51 4.88
C ARG A 10 -10.56 1.25 5.83
N PHE A 11 -9.38 1.79 5.56
CA PHE A 11 -8.15 1.37 6.24
C PHE A 11 -7.56 2.40 7.20
N VAL A 12 -7.85 3.69 7.05
CA VAL A 12 -7.24 4.76 7.86
C VAL A 12 -7.95 5.04 9.21
N PRO A 13 -9.27 4.79 9.38
CA PRO A 13 -9.98 5.17 10.60
C PRO A 13 -9.36 4.70 11.92
N PRO A 14 -8.77 3.48 12.03
CA PRO A 14 -8.12 3.04 13.27
C PRO A 14 -6.88 3.88 13.64
N TYR A 15 -6.29 4.57 12.68
CA TYR A 15 -5.01 5.29 12.77
C TYR A 15 -5.17 6.83 12.78
N LYS A 16 -6.37 7.36 13.06
CA LYS A 16 -6.67 8.81 13.01
C LYS A 16 -5.69 9.67 13.80
N LYS A 17 -5.28 9.24 14.99
CA LYS A 17 -4.34 9.98 15.84
C LYS A 17 -3.01 10.24 15.14
N TYR A 18 -2.48 9.23 14.46
CA TYR A 18 -1.22 9.33 13.71
C TYR A 18 -1.38 10.21 12.46
N LEU A 19 -2.54 10.15 11.79
CA LEU A 19 -2.83 11.03 10.67
C LEU A 19 -2.87 12.50 11.10
N VAL A 20 -3.50 12.82 12.23
CA VAL A 20 -3.53 14.19 12.78
C VAL A 20 -2.12 14.66 13.10
N GLY A 21 -1.31 13.82 13.79
CA GLY A 21 0.10 14.12 14.07
C GLY A 21 0.89 14.39 12.79
N ASN A 22 0.75 13.55 11.78
CA ASN A 22 1.39 13.74 10.47
C ASN A 22 1.00 15.08 9.83
N ILE A 23 -0.29 15.45 9.84
CA ILE A 23 -0.78 16.73 9.29
C ILE A 23 -0.15 17.91 10.04
N VAL A 24 -0.20 17.89 11.37
CA VAL A 24 0.36 18.97 12.21
C VAL A 24 1.86 19.15 11.96
N PHE A 25 2.62 18.06 11.95
CA PHE A 25 4.07 18.14 11.71
C PHE A 25 4.40 18.55 10.28
N ASN A 26 3.60 18.18 9.26
CA ASN A 26 3.78 18.66 7.90
C ASN A 26 3.51 20.19 7.79
N ILE A 27 2.47 20.70 8.45
CA ILE A 27 2.20 22.14 8.50
C ILE A 27 3.36 22.87 9.18
N LEU A 28 3.78 22.39 10.35
CA LEU A 28 4.88 23.01 11.09
C LEU A 28 6.19 22.99 10.29
N SER A 29 6.51 21.85 9.67
CA SER A 29 7.69 21.73 8.83
C SER A 29 7.66 22.68 7.62
N ALA A 30 6.50 22.86 6.99
CA ALA A 30 6.32 23.78 5.86
C ALA A 30 6.51 25.24 6.28
N ILE A 31 5.94 25.63 7.41
CA ILE A 31 6.10 26.99 7.98
C ILE A 31 7.57 27.22 8.33
N LEU A 32 8.22 26.31 9.04
CA LEU A 32 9.63 26.41 9.39
C LEU A 32 10.54 26.47 8.15
N ASN A 33 10.14 25.81 7.07
CA ASN A 33 10.85 25.91 5.79
C ASN A 33 10.79 27.31 5.18
N LEU A 34 9.62 27.96 5.21
CA LEU A 34 9.50 29.37 4.76
C LEU A 34 10.36 30.28 5.62
N PHE A 35 10.32 30.15 6.94
CA PHE A 35 11.16 30.96 7.84
C PHE A 35 12.66 30.71 7.62
N SER A 36 13.08 29.45 7.44
CA SER A 36 14.47 29.13 7.14
C SER A 36 14.97 29.78 5.84
N PHE A 37 14.11 29.81 4.80
CA PHE A 37 14.45 30.51 3.56
C PHE A 37 14.40 32.05 3.68
N ALA A 38 13.52 32.59 4.54
CA ALA A 38 13.44 34.02 4.77
C ALA A 38 14.75 34.62 5.33
N LEU A 39 15.56 33.79 6.02
CA LEU A 39 16.89 34.22 6.51
C LEU A 39 17.88 34.57 5.38
N ILE A 40 17.59 34.17 4.14
CA ILE A 40 18.39 34.58 2.98
C ILE A 40 18.32 36.11 2.79
N ILE A 41 17.19 36.75 3.11
CA ILE A 41 17.01 38.18 2.93
C ILE A 41 18.04 38.99 3.69
N PRO A 42 18.13 38.94 5.04
CA PRO A 42 19.13 39.73 5.79
C PRO A 42 20.56 39.34 5.46
N ILE A 43 20.83 38.03 5.16
CA ILE A 43 22.16 37.59 4.75
C ILE A 43 22.60 38.31 3.45
N LEU A 44 21.73 38.37 2.45
CA LEU A 44 22.01 39.06 1.19
C LEU A 44 22.11 40.57 1.37
N GLN A 45 21.28 41.18 2.21
CA GLN A 45 21.35 42.62 2.52
C GLN A 45 22.72 43.00 3.13
N ILE A 46 23.25 42.18 4.05
CA ILE A 46 24.57 42.37 4.63
C ILE A 46 25.67 42.20 3.58
N LEU A 47 25.63 41.13 2.80
CA LEU A 47 26.68 40.81 1.82
C LEU A 47 26.78 41.84 0.71
N PHE A 48 25.64 42.33 0.21
CA PHE A 48 25.58 43.31 -0.88
C PHE A 48 25.55 44.76 -0.41
N LYS A 49 25.61 45.01 0.89
CA LYS A 49 25.54 46.34 1.50
C LYS A 49 24.34 47.17 0.96
N ILE A 50 23.21 46.49 0.76
CA ILE A 50 21.97 47.15 0.34
C ILE A 50 21.46 48.03 1.47
N ASN A 51 20.99 49.21 1.18
CA ASN A 51 20.47 50.20 2.17
C ASN A 51 19.54 49.50 3.16
N GLN A 52 19.92 49.63 4.44
CA GLN A 52 19.14 49.07 5.54
C GLN A 52 18.08 50.13 5.90
N ASP A 53 16.81 49.78 5.76
CA ASP A 53 15.72 50.55 6.34
C ASP A 53 15.93 50.62 7.85
N THR A 54 15.67 51.75 8.45
CA THR A 54 15.73 51.91 9.91
C THR A 54 14.51 51.26 10.52
N TYR A 55 14.71 50.08 11.09
CA TYR A 55 13.67 49.35 11.84
C TYR A 55 13.66 49.82 13.30
N ASN A 56 12.46 50.02 13.85
CA ASN A 56 12.26 50.35 15.25
C ASN A 56 11.66 49.15 15.99
N TYR A 57 12.18 48.90 17.19
CA TYR A 57 11.61 47.84 18.04
C TYR A 57 10.20 48.25 18.49
N THR A 58 9.22 47.37 18.24
CA THR A 58 7.85 47.53 18.68
C THR A 58 7.46 46.30 19.53
N PRO A 59 7.11 46.50 20.82
CA PRO A 59 6.74 45.37 21.69
C PRO A 59 5.45 44.69 21.20
N ILE A 60 5.48 43.35 21.14
CA ILE A 60 4.33 42.56 20.73
C ILE A 60 3.38 42.40 21.91
N VAL A 61 2.19 42.97 21.81
CA VAL A 61 1.13 42.80 22.83
C VAL A 61 0.13 41.76 22.34
N TRP A 62 0.10 40.60 23.04
CA TRP A 62 -0.87 39.56 22.76
C TRP A 62 -2.24 39.92 23.28
N ASP A 63 -3.18 40.22 22.40
CA ASP A 63 -4.56 40.49 22.74
C ASP A 63 -5.47 39.55 21.93
N TRP A 64 -5.86 38.46 22.55
CA TRP A 64 -6.69 37.43 21.91
C TRP A 64 -8.10 37.90 21.53
N ASN A 65 -8.54 39.01 22.12
CA ASN A 65 -9.87 39.59 21.85
C ASN A 65 -9.87 40.59 20.70
N ASN A 66 -8.69 41.00 20.22
CA ASN A 66 -8.59 41.98 19.16
C ASN A 66 -7.97 41.37 17.88
N TRP A 67 -8.85 41.00 16.94
CA TRP A 67 -8.44 40.36 15.68
C TRP A 67 -7.53 41.25 14.80
N GLU A 68 -7.67 42.56 14.87
CA GLU A 68 -6.80 43.47 14.10
C GLU A 68 -5.36 43.43 14.63
N LYS A 69 -5.18 43.46 15.94
CA LYS A 69 -3.84 43.31 16.56
C LYS A 69 -3.21 41.96 16.26
N LEU A 70 -4.00 40.89 16.21
CA LEU A 70 -3.50 39.57 15.85
C LEU A 70 -3.00 39.50 14.40
N LYS A 71 -3.62 40.23 13.48
CA LYS A 71 -3.16 40.35 12.07
C LYS A 71 -1.84 41.10 11.93
N GLU A 72 -1.53 42.03 12.83
CA GLU A 72 -0.29 42.82 12.81
C GLU A 72 0.92 42.03 13.34
N ILE A 73 0.70 40.98 14.17
CA ILE A 73 1.77 40.21 14.81
C ILE A 73 2.83 39.69 13.82
N PRO A 74 2.48 39.08 12.66
CA PRO A 74 3.50 38.64 11.71
C PRO A 74 4.38 39.77 11.17
N GLY A 75 3.79 40.95 10.93
CA GLY A 75 4.52 42.18 10.54
C GLY A 75 5.47 42.64 11.64
N LEU A 76 4.98 42.74 12.86
CA LEU A 76 5.78 43.12 14.05
C LEU A 76 6.92 42.13 14.33
N LEU A 77 6.68 40.82 14.19
CA LEU A 77 7.72 39.81 14.32
C LEU A 77 8.82 40.01 13.27
N LYS A 78 8.44 40.27 12.02
CA LYS A 78 9.38 40.57 10.94
C LYS A 78 10.18 41.80 11.25
N ASP A 79 9.53 42.91 11.59
CA ASP A 79 10.19 44.23 11.84
C ASP A 79 11.12 44.14 13.07
N ASN A 80 10.71 43.49 14.15
CA ASN A 80 11.55 43.27 15.32
C ASN A 80 12.76 42.35 15.02
N PHE A 81 12.59 41.37 14.14
CA PHE A 81 13.70 40.52 13.69
C PHE A 81 14.71 41.36 12.86
N PHE A 82 14.25 42.18 11.94
CA PHE A 82 15.14 43.06 11.16
C PHE A 82 15.79 44.13 12.04
N TRP A 83 15.06 44.70 13.02
CA TRP A 83 15.64 45.56 14.04
C TRP A 83 16.78 44.87 14.79
N PHE A 84 16.55 43.65 15.27
CA PHE A 84 17.59 42.87 15.97
C PHE A 84 18.84 42.66 15.09
N VAL A 85 18.64 42.32 13.81
CA VAL A 85 19.74 42.16 12.86
C VAL A 85 20.51 43.47 12.66
N SER A 86 19.79 44.60 12.49
CA SER A 86 20.40 45.92 12.32
C SER A 86 21.18 46.35 13.56
N ASP A 87 20.62 46.22 14.76
CA ASP A 87 21.30 46.49 16.03
C ASP A 87 22.56 45.64 16.21
N LEU A 88 22.49 44.35 15.82
CA LEU A 88 23.66 43.45 15.90
C LEU A 88 24.76 43.86 14.90
N ILE A 89 24.41 44.38 13.71
CA ILE A 89 25.37 44.89 12.74
C ILE A 89 26.07 46.16 13.28
N GLU A 90 25.31 47.08 13.87
CA GLU A 90 25.87 48.33 14.44
C GLU A 90 26.80 48.04 15.61
N ARG A 91 26.45 47.10 16.50
CA ARG A 91 27.23 46.79 17.70
C ARG A 91 28.43 45.91 17.46
N GLN A 92 28.32 44.91 16.62
CA GLN A 92 29.32 43.83 16.51
C GLN A 92 29.93 43.70 15.11
N GLY A 93 29.38 44.46 14.15
CA GLY A 93 29.79 44.36 12.74
C GLY A 93 29.17 43.24 11.91
N GLY A 94 29.21 43.43 10.61
CA GLY A 94 28.52 42.52 9.67
C GLY A 94 29.05 41.08 9.67
N SER A 95 30.35 40.86 9.84
CA SER A 95 30.94 39.50 9.88
C SER A 95 30.44 38.67 11.06
N PHE A 96 30.34 39.26 12.24
CA PHE A 96 29.82 38.59 13.43
C PHE A 96 28.32 38.28 13.28
N THR A 97 27.57 39.26 12.74
CA THR A 97 26.13 39.05 12.45
C THR A 97 25.89 37.90 11.48
N LEU A 98 26.73 37.73 10.45
CA LEU A 98 26.64 36.58 9.53
C LEU A 98 26.88 35.26 10.23
N ILE A 99 27.79 35.20 11.20
CA ILE A 99 28.00 33.97 12.00
C ILE A 99 26.74 33.64 12.82
N ILE A 100 26.14 34.63 13.48
CA ILE A 100 24.91 34.46 14.27
C ILE A 100 23.74 34.01 13.39
N LEU A 101 23.54 34.67 12.23
CA LEU A 101 22.50 34.27 11.27
C LEU A 101 22.75 32.87 10.70
N GLY A 102 24.02 32.52 10.43
CA GLY A 102 24.40 31.16 10.02
C GLY A 102 24.08 30.11 11.06
N LEU A 103 24.41 30.37 12.33
CA LEU A 103 24.06 29.48 13.44
C LEU A 103 22.54 29.36 13.60
N PHE A 104 21.82 30.47 13.53
CA PHE A 104 20.36 30.47 13.59
C PHE A 104 19.73 29.66 12.42
N LEU A 105 20.28 29.80 11.20
CA LEU A 105 19.88 28.99 10.06
C LEU A 105 20.08 27.49 10.30
N VAL A 106 21.22 27.08 10.90
CA VAL A 106 21.48 25.69 11.25
C VAL A 106 20.45 25.16 12.26
N VAL A 107 20.19 25.94 13.33
CA VAL A 107 19.19 25.58 14.35
C VAL A 107 17.80 25.46 13.74
N MET A 108 17.37 26.44 12.95
CA MET A 108 16.06 26.44 12.27
C MET A 108 15.94 25.25 11.31
N THR A 109 17.01 24.94 10.57
CA THR A 109 17.04 23.79 9.68
C THR A 109 16.95 22.48 10.46
N PHE A 110 17.64 22.39 11.60
CA PHE A 110 17.56 21.20 12.48
C PHE A 110 16.12 20.99 12.97
N VAL A 111 15.48 22.04 13.51
CA VAL A 111 14.07 21.96 13.97
C VAL A 111 13.13 21.58 12.84
N LYS A 112 13.30 22.17 11.66
CA LYS A 112 12.53 21.82 10.45
C LYS A 112 12.70 20.34 10.07
N VAL A 113 13.93 19.83 10.04
CA VAL A 113 14.21 18.43 9.70
C VAL A 113 13.68 17.48 10.78
N ALA A 114 13.79 17.87 12.05
CA ALA A 114 13.22 17.10 13.15
C ALA A 114 11.68 16.99 13.02
N THR A 115 10.99 18.10 12.74
CA THR A 115 9.54 18.08 12.52
C THR A 115 9.15 17.28 11.27
N MET A 116 9.93 17.35 10.20
CA MET A 116 9.73 16.53 9.02
C MET A 116 9.91 15.03 9.34
N TYR A 117 10.93 14.68 10.14
CA TYR A 117 11.12 13.31 10.60
C TYR A 117 9.95 12.83 11.45
N LEU A 118 9.45 13.67 12.38
CA LEU A 118 8.26 13.34 13.17
C LEU A 118 7.02 13.10 12.29
N ALA A 119 6.84 13.88 11.22
CA ALA A 119 5.77 13.64 10.25
C ALA A 119 5.90 12.26 9.58
N PHE A 120 7.11 11.85 9.19
CA PHE A 120 7.35 10.50 8.66
C PHE A 120 7.17 9.42 9.72
N TYR A 121 7.62 9.67 10.96
CA TYR A 121 7.45 8.73 12.06
C TYR A 121 5.97 8.42 12.34
N GLU A 122 5.11 9.43 12.35
CA GLU A 122 3.66 9.26 12.48
C GLU A 122 3.03 8.48 11.30
N MET A 123 3.65 8.45 10.13
CA MET A 123 3.15 7.68 8.99
C MET A 123 3.44 6.18 9.11
N ILE A 124 4.49 5.78 9.86
CA ILE A 124 4.92 4.38 9.98
C ILE A 124 3.82 3.48 10.58
N PRO A 125 3.15 3.83 11.70
CA PRO A 125 2.09 3.01 12.27
C PRO A 125 0.88 2.85 11.34
N ILE A 126 0.57 3.86 10.51
CA ILE A 126 -0.49 3.77 9.49
C ILE A 126 -0.08 2.73 8.45
N ARG A 127 1.15 2.83 7.94
CA ARG A 127 1.71 1.95 6.93
C ARG A 127 1.70 0.48 7.36
N THR A 128 2.34 0.19 8.50
CA THR A 128 2.49 -1.18 9.01
C THR A 128 1.16 -1.75 9.50
N GLY A 129 0.33 -0.92 10.12
CA GLY A 129 -0.97 -1.31 10.63
C GLY A 129 -1.96 -1.69 9.53
N VAL A 130 -2.04 -0.93 8.46
CA VAL A 130 -2.89 -1.26 7.30
C VAL A 130 -2.49 -2.60 6.69
N VAL A 131 -1.20 -2.87 6.53
CA VAL A 131 -0.70 -4.16 6.01
C VAL A 131 -1.09 -5.31 6.92
N ARG A 132 -0.87 -5.15 8.23
CA ARG A 132 -1.27 -6.15 9.23
C ARG A 132 -2.77 -6.43 9.16
N ASP A 133 -3.59 -5.39 9.15
CA ASP A 133 -5.05 -5.54 9.21
C ASP A 133 -5.59 -6.23 7.94
N ILE A 134 -5.06 -5.90 6.77
CA ILE A 134 -5.43 -6.57 5.51
C ILE A 134 -5.03 -8.05 5.56
N ARG A 135 -3.79 -8.35 5.98
CA ARG A 135 -3.31 -9.74 6.07
C ARG A 135 -4.12 -10.56 7.05
N ASN A 136 -4.46 -9.99 8.22
CA ASN A 136 -5.31 -10.66 9.20
C ASN A 136 -6.72 -10.93 8.65
N GLN A 137 -7.33 -9.95 7.94
CA GLN A 137 -8.63 -10.14 7.30
C GLN A 137 -8.59 -11.24 6.24
N ILE A 138 -7.54 -11.28 5.41
CA ILE A 138 -7.38 -12.32 4.39
C ILE A 138 -7.19 -13.69 5.06
N ASN A 139 -6.30 -13.80 6.06
CA ASN A 139 -6.06 -15.05 6.76
C ASN A 139 -7.32 -15.59 7.44
N LYS A 140 -8.05 -14.70 8.15
CA LYS A 140 -9.34 -15.07 8.73
C LYS A 140 -10.31 -15.59 7.67
N LYS A 141 -10.43 -14.89 6.54
CA LYS A 141 -11.34 -15.28 5.47
C LYS A 141 -10.92 -16.62 4.82
N ILE A 142 -9.62 -16.86 4.64
CA ILE A 142 -9.09 -18.11 4.12
C ILE A 142 -9.51 -19.30 5.01
N THR A 143 -9.43 -19.12 6.33
CA THR A 143 -9.82 -20.19 7.27
C THR A 143 -11.34 -20.43 7.33
N GLU A 144 -12.16 -19.46 6.94
CA GLU A 144 -13.62 -19.55 6.90
C GLU A 144 -14.17 -20.10 5.58
N LEU A 145 -13.39 -20.00 4.49
CA LEU A 145 -13.83 -20.44 3.16
C LEU A 145 -13.84 -21.97 3.02
N PRO A 146 -14.83 -22.55 2.32
CA PRO A 146 -14.92 -23.98 2.11
C PRO A 146 -13.78 -24.49 1.21
N LEU A 147 -13.43 -25.76 1.37
CA LEU A 147 -12.33 -26.41 0.64
C LEU A 147 -12.49 -26.27 -0.89
N GLY A 148 -13.69 -26.29 -1.40
CA GLY A 148 -14.02 -26.13 -2.82
C GLY A 148 -13.61 -24.78 -3.43
N PHE A 149 -13.36 -23.78 -2.60
CA PHE A 149 -12.84 -22.48 -3.06
C PHE A 149 -11.37 -22.59 -3.49
N PHE A 150 -10.61 -23.53 -2.91
CA PHE A 150 -9.17 -23.65 -3.09
C PHE A 150 -8.85 -24.75 -4.12
N SER A 151 -8.92 -24.41 -5.41
CA SER A 151 -8.24 -25.22 -6.44
C SER A 151 -6.73 -24.94 -6.40
N GLU A 152 -5.90 -25.81 -7.01
CA GLU A 152 -4.45 -25.58 -7.04
C GLU A 152 -4.05 -24.28 -7.74
N GLU A 153 -4.77 -23.90 -8.79
CA GLU A 153 -4.61 -22.61 -9.47
C GLU A 153 -4.87 -21.43 -8.52
N ARG A 154 -5.89 -21.54 -7.64
CA ARG A 154 -6.24 -20.49 -6.68
C ARG A 154 -5.28 -20.36 -5.52
N LYS A 155 -4.62 -21.43 -5.08
CA LYS A 155 -3.63 -21.34 -3.98
C LYS A 155 -2.47 -20.41 -4.34
N GLY A 156 -1.87 -20.59 -5.52
CA GLY A 156 -0.80 -19.72 -6.00
C GLY A 156 -1.25 -18.25 -6.20
N ASP A 157 -2.46 -18.04 -6.71
CA ASP A 157 -3.06 -16.70 -6.86
C ASP A 157 -3.28 -16.02 -5.50
N ILE A 158 -3.77 -16.73 -4.50
CA ILE A 158 -3.94 -16.21 -3.14
C ILE A 158 -2.61 -15.79 -2.53
N LEU A 159 -1.56 -16.61 -2.65
CA LEU A 159 -0.22 -16.28 -2.17
C LEU A 159 0.35 -15.05 -2.88
N ALA A 160 0.18 -14.95 -4.20
CA ALA A 160 0.59 -13.78 -4.97
C ALA A 160 -0.15 -12.50 -4.52
N ARG A 161 -1.43 -12.60 -4.18
CA ARG A 161 -2.23 -11.48 -3.67
C ARG A 161 -1.81 -11.04 -2.28
N ILE A 162 -1.57 -11.98 -1.35
CA ILE A 162 -1.13 -11.66 0.03
C ILE A 162 0.26 -10.99 0.02
N SER A 163 1.15 -11.40 -0.87
CA SER A 163 2.50 -10.84 -0.96
C SER A 163 2.57 -9.58 -1.83
N GLY A 164 1.99 -9.61 -3.02
CA GLY A 164 2.10 -8.52 -4.01
C GLY A 164 1.02 -7.46 -3.86
N ASP A 165 -0.27 -7.86 -3.92
CA ASP A 165 -1.37 -6.91 -3.94
C ASP A 165 -1.50 -6.11 -2.63
N VAL A 166 -1.17 -6.72 -1.47
CA VAL A 166 -1.16 -6.00 -0.19
C VAL A 166 -0.14 -4.88 -0.20
N ASN A 167 1.06 -5.09 -0.74
CA ASN A 167 2.09 -4.05 -0.85
C ASN A 167 1.67 -2.93 -1.81
N GLU A 168 0.95 -3.25 -2.89
CA GLU A 168 0.41 -2.24 -3.79
C GLU A 168 -0.70 -1.39 -3.13
N ILE A 169 -1.53 -2.00 -2.30
CA ILE A 169 -2.54 -1.26 -1.51
C ILE A 169 -1.83 -0.37 -0.48
N GLU A 170 -0.80 -0.86 0.20
CA GLU A 170 0.03 -0.07 1.11
C GLU A 170 0.57 1.18 0.41
N ALA A 171 1.26 1.00 -0.73
CA ALA A 171 1.80 2.10 -1.52
C ALA A 171 0.70 3.08 -1.97
N SER A 172 -0.46 2.57 -2.32
CA SER A 172 -1.62 3.36 -2.70
C SER A 172 -2.19 4.18 -1.53
N VAL A 173 -2.31 3.59 -0.33
CA VAL A 173 -2.77 4.31 0.87
C VAL A 173 -1.80 5.42 1.22
N MET A 174 -0.47 5.16 1.22
CA MET A 174 0.55 6.17 1.51
C MET A 174 0.51 7.31 0.49
N SER A 175 0.49 6.97 -0.81
CA SER A 175 0.38 7.96 -1.89
C SER A 175 -0.92 8.77 -1.82
N SER A 176 -1.99 8.15 -1.32
CA SER A 176 -3.28 8.79 -1.10
C SER A 176 -3.22 9.83 0.01
N LEU A 177 -2.58 9.51 1.12
CA LEU A 177 -2.38 10.44 2.23
C LEU A 177 -1.48 11.62 1.83
N ASP A 178 -0.40 11.34 1.11
CA ASP A 178 0.47 12.38 0.55
C ASP A 178 -0.27 13.30 -0.43
N MET A 179 -1.14 12.75 -1.28
CA MET A 179 -1.92 13.50 -2.26
C MET A 179 -3.02 14.37 -1.61
N LEU A 180 -3.65 13.89 -0.54
CA LEU A 180 -4.76 14.62 0.11
C LEU A 180 -4.28 15.63 1.14
N PHE A 181 -3.21 15.30 1.86
CA PHE A 181 -2.80 16.10 3.01
C PHE A 181 -1.43 16.74 2.78
N LYS A 182 -0.35 15.97 2.70
CA LYS A 182 1.00 16.51 2.65
C LYS A 182 1.23 17.47 1.49
N ASN A 183 1.02 17.03 0.26
CA ASN A 183 1.34 17.84 -0.92
C ASN A 183 0.44 19.07 -1.06
N PRO A 184 -0.90 19.00 -0.86
CA PRO A 184 -1.74 20.20 -0.88
C PRO A 184 -1.38 21.20 0.22
N ILE A 185 -1.08 20.73 1.44
CA ILE A 185 -0.65 21.60 2.54
C ILE A 185 0.61 22.38 2.15
N LEU A 186 1.65 21.67 1.66
CA LEU A 186 2.89 22.29 1.22
C LEU A 186 2.65 23.31 0.10
N ILE A 187 1.87 22.92 -0.93
CA ILE A 187 1.55 23.82 -2.05
C ILE A 187 0.80 25.06 -1.57
N VAL A 188 -0.22 24.89 -0.74
CA VAL A 188 -1.01 26.03 -0.23
C VAL A 188 -0.16 26.96 0.61
N ILE A 189 0.66 26.45 1.54
CA ILE A 189 1.54 27.28 2.38
C ILE A 189 2.54 28.04 1.53
N TYR A 190 3.17 27.40 0.54
CA TYR A 190 4.13 28.07 -0.35
C TYR A 190 3.45 29.09 -1.27
N LEU A 191 2.25 28.78 -1.81
CA LEU A 191 1.48 29.71 -2.62
C LEU A 191 1.05 30.94 -1.82
N VAL A 192 0.57 30.76 -0.59
CA VAL A 192 0.25 31.86 0.30
C VAL A 192 1.49 32.72 0.54
N GLY A 193 2.64 32.11 0.84
CA GLY A 193 3.91 32.84 0.97
C GLY A 193 4.28 33.66 -0.29
N MET A 194 4.14 33.04 -1.47
CA MET A 194 4.38 33.73 -2.74
C MET A 194 3.43 34.91 -2.99
N ILE A 195 2.12 34.72 -2.72
CA ILE A 195 1.10 35.78 -2.89
C ILE A 195 1.36 36.93 -1.95
N VAL A 196 1.75 36.67 -0.70
CA VAL A 196 2.08 37.70 0.29
C VAL A 196 3.31 38.53 -0.15
N ILE A 197 4.30 37.88 -0.79
CA ILE A 197 5.49 38.57 -1.30
C ILE A 197 5.12 39.40 -2.54
N SER A 198 4.49 38.79 -3.54
CA SER A 198 4.08 39.47 -4.76
C SER A 198 2.95 38.73 -5.47
N TRP A 199 1.75 39.26 -5.43
CA TRP A 199 0.60 38.70 -6.14
C TRP A 199 0.77 38.75 -7.67
N GLN A 200 1.46 39.80 -8.18
CA GLN A 200 1.70 39.99 -9.61
C GLN A 200 2.61 38.94 -10.20
N LEU A 201 3.76 38.65 -9.53
CA LEU A 201 4.66 37.56 -9.91
C LEU A 201 3.99 36.19 -9.80
N THR A 202 3.17 36.02 -8.77
CA THR A 202 2.46 34.74 -8.57
C THR A 202 1.43 34.49 -9.66
N LEU A 203 0.68 35.52 -10.09
CA LEU A 203 -0.24 35.43 -11.22
C LEU A 203 0.51 35.06 -12.52
N PHE A 204 1.66 35.70 -12.76
CA PHE A 204 2.50 35.39 -13.92
C PHE A 204 2.98 33.93 -13.93
N VAL A 205 3.42 33.43 -12.78
CA VAL A 205 3.80 32.02 -12.61
C VAL A 205 2.63 31.09 -12.88
N PHE A 206 1.41 31.43 -12.42
CA PHE A 206 0.20 30.64 -12.68
C PHE A 206 -0.13 30.50 -14.17
N ILE A 207 0.24 31.47 -14.99
CA ILE A 207 0.07 31.39 -16.45
C ILE A 207 1.11 30.46 -17.08
N LEU A 208 2.33 30.39 -16.54
CA LEU A 208 3.42 29.56 -17.07
C LEU A 208 3.29 28.08 -16.67
N LEU A 209 2.80 27.78 -15.48
CA LEU A 209 2.70 26.40 -14.96
C LEU A 209 1.87 25.45 -15.84
N PRO A 210 0.71 25.83 -16.41
CA PRO A 210 -0.06 24.96 -17.29
C PRO A 210 0.70 24.55 -18.55
N LEU A 211 1.54 25.41 -19.11
CA LEU A 211 2.37 25.09 -20.28
C LEU A 211 3.38 24.00 -19.97
N ALA A 212 4.11 24.12 -18.86
CA ALA A 212 5.05 23.10 -18.40
C ALA A 212 4.31 21.78 -18.09
N GLY A 213 3.15 21.85 -17.43
CA GLY A 213 2.29 20.72 -17.12
C GLY A 213 1.77 19.99 -18.37
N TYR A 214 1.40 20.72 -19.41
CA TYR A 214 0.96 20.13 -20.69
C TYR A 214 2.08 19.33 -21.37
N ILE A 215 3.29 19.90 -21.44
CA ILE A 215 4.46 19.23 -22.03
C ILE A 215 4.77 17.94 -21.27
N MET A 216 4.82 17.99 -19.93
CA MET A 216 5.05 16.82 -19.09
C MET A 216 3.94 15.78 -19.22
N GLY A 217 2.68 16.22 -19.36
CA GLY A 217 1.54 15.34 -19.58
C GLY A 217 1.65 14.50 -20.85
N GLN A 218 2.17 15.07 -21.94
CA GLN A 218 2.41 14.34 -23.20
C GLN A 218 3.48 13.26 -23.04
N VAL A 219 4.54 13.54 -22.30
CA VAL A 219 5.59 12.55 -21.99
C VAL A 219 4.97 11.40 -21.17
N GLY A 220 4.17 11.70 -20.17
CA GLY A 220 3.50 10.72 -19.31
C GLY A 220 2.53 9.80 -20.09
N LYS A 221 1.72 10.34 -20.99
CA LYS A 221 0.80 9.54 -21.83
C LYS A 221 1.54 8.53 -22.71
N LYS A 222 2.62 8.95 -23.35
CA LYS A 222 3.45 8.06 -24.19
C LYS A 222 4.16 6.99 -23.37
N LEU A 223 4.60 7.31 -22.16
CA LEU A 223 5.21 6.37 -21.22
C LEU A 223 4.19 5.30 -20.79
N LYS A 224 2.96 5.69 -20.40
CA LYS A 224 1.89 4.78 -19.98
C LYS A 224 1.59 3.73 -21.06
N LYS A 225 1.46 4.15 -22.33
CA LYS A 225 1.17 3.22 -23.44
C LYS A 225 2.26 2.16 -23.59
N LYS A 226 3.54 2.56 -23.52
CA LYS A 226 4.68 1.62 -23.68
C LYS A 226 4.88 0.73 -22.44
N SER A 227 4.56 1.22 -21.26
CA SER A 227 4.57 0.40 -20.03
C SER A 227 3.55 -0.72 -20.08
N LEU A 228 2.34 -0.48 -20.62
CA LEU A 228 1.33 -1.52 -20.81
C LEU A 228 1.80 -2.60 -21.78
N GLU A 229 2.44 -2.22 -22.90
CA GLU A 229 3.01 -3.17 -23.86
C GLU A 229 4.10 -4.04 -23.20
N ALA A 230 4.99 -3.44 -22.42
CA ALA A 230 6.01 -4.18 -21.66
C ALA A 230 5.39 -5.13 -20.62
N GLN A 231 4.31 -4.73 -19.95
CA GLN A 231 3.61 -5.59 -18.99
C GLN A 231 2.96 -6.81 -19.66
N GLN A 232 2.40 -6.64 -20.85
CA GLN A 232 1.86 -7.77 -21.63
C GLN A 232 2.96 -8.76 -22.03
N GLN A 233 4.12 -8.25 -22.50
CA GLN A 233 5.26 -9.10 -22.86
C GLN A 233 5.85 -9.81 -21.63
N TRP A 234 5.86 -9.16 -20.46
CA TRP A 234 6.24 -9.81 -19.20
C TRP A 234 5.31 -10.97 -18.85
N GLY A 235 3.98 -10.76 -19.00
CA GLY A 235 3.00 -11.83 -18.82
C GLY A 235 3.26 -13.02 -19.75
N ALA A 236 3.58 -12.77 -21.02
CA ALA A 236 3.91 -13.84 -21.97
C ALA A 236 5.20 -14.60 -21.58
N LEU A 237 6.22 -13.91 -21.05
CA LEU A 237 7.42 -14.56 -20.51
C LEU A 237 7.13 -15.47 -19.32
N MET A 238 6.31 -14.99 -18.38
CA MET A 238 5.92 -15.78 -17.21
C MET A 238 5.14 -17.03 -17.62
N SER A 239 4.20 -16.91 -18.54
CA SER A 239 3.47 -18.05 -19.10
C SER A 239 4.40 -19.08 -19.76
N GLN A 240 5.45 -18.64 -20.47
CA GLN A 240 6.44 -19.56 -21.03
C GLN A 240 7.25 -20.30 -19.94
N ILE A 241 7.57 -19.62 -18.82
CA ILE A 241 8.26 -20.27 -17.69
C ILE A 241 7.35 -21.31 -17.05
N GLU A 242 6.07 -20.98 -16.80
CA GLU A 242 5.08 -21.91 -16.25
C GLU A 242 4.90 -23.14 -17.18
N GLU A 243 4.77 -22.92 -18.50
CA GLU A 243 4.70 -23.98 -19.50
C GLU A 243 5.95 -24.87 -19.47
N THR A 244 7.14 -24.26 -19.34
CA THR A 244 8.42 -24.96 -19.28
C THR A 244 8.52 -25.81 -18.01
N LEU A 245 8.19 -25.24 -16.85
CA LEU A 245 8.25 -25.97 -15.58
C LEU A 245 7.22 -27.12 -15.51
N GLY A 246 6.00 -26.88 -15.98
CA GLY A 246 4.96 -27.90 -16.07
C GLY A 246 5.26 -29.00 -17.06
N GLY A 247 5.90 -28.64 -18.19
CA GLY A 247 6.29 -29.57 -19.26
C GLY A 247 7.70 -30.14 -19.16
N LEU A 248 8.45 -29.93 -18.06
CA LEU A 248 9.88 -30.24 -17.97
C LEU A 248 10.18 -31.71 -18.26
N ARG A 249 9.33 -32.64 -17.83
CA ARG A 249 9.47 -34.09 -18.09
C ARG A 249 9.38 -34.37 -19.60
N ILE A 250 8.47 -33.72 -20.31
CA ILE A 250 8.28 -33.87 -21.74
C ILE A 250 9.48 -33.28 -22.51
N ILE A 251 9.92 -32.09 -22.12
CA ILE A 251 11.08 -31.40 -22.69
C ILE A 251 12.32 -32.30 -22.61
N LYS A 252 12.54 -32.93 -21.45
CA LYS A 252 13.64 -33.87 -21.23
C LYS A 252 13.51 -35.17 -22.04
N ALA A 253 12.30 -35.76 -22.05
CA ALA A 253 12.05 -36.99 -22.77
C ALA A 253 12.27 -36.88 -24.29
N PHE A 254 12.03 -35.70 -24.86
CA PHE A 254 12.18 -35.44 -26.29
C PHE A 254 13.44 -34.62 -26.66
N ASN A 255 14.37 -34.39 -25.73
CA ASN A 255 15.60 -33.59 -25.93
C ASN A 255 15.31 -32.22 -26.57
N ALA A 256 14.20 -31.57 -26.12
CA ALA A 256 13.70 -30.34 -26.72
C ALA A 256 14.22 -29.06 -26.05
N GLU A 257 15.24 -29.15 -25.17
CA GLU A 257 15.76 -28.03 -24.38
C GLU A 257 16.24 -26.85 -25.25
N ALA A 258 16.94 -27.16 -26.34
CA ALA A 258 17.46 -26.12 -27.26
C ALA A 258 16.29 -25.34 -27.92
N LYS A 259 15.22 -26.02 -28.31
CA LYS A 259 14.04 -25.41 -28.92
C LYS A 259 13.32 -24.48 -27.94
N ILE A 260 13.12 -24.93 -26.70
CA ILE A 260 12.45 -24.12 -25.65
C ILE A 260 13.31 -22.93 -25.26
N ARG A 261 14.63 -23.12 -25.11
CA ARG A 261 15.58 -22.03 -24.83
C ARG A 261 15.55 -20.97 -25.90
N ASN A 262 15.65 -21.33 -27.18
CA ASN A 262 15.61 -20.37 -28.27
C ASN A 262 14.31 -19.58 -28.33
N ARG A 263 13.15 -20.25 -28.06
CA ARG A 263 11.85 -19.60 -27.99
C ARG A 263 11.81 -18.57 -26.86
N PHE A 264 12.31 -18.93 -25.69
CA PHE A 264 12.39 -18.04 -24.52
C PHE A 264 13.32 -16.86 -24.78
N GLU A 265 14.52 -17.09 -25.33
CA GLU A 265 15.50 -16.05 -25.66
C GLU A 265 14.93 -15.00 -26.62
N GLN A 266 14.19 -15.43 -27.65
CA GLN A 266 13.52 -14.52 -28.58
C GLN A 266 12.47 -13.64 -27.89
N THR A 267 11.63 -14.23 -27.06
CA THR A 267 10.59 -13.49 -26.32
C THR A 267 11.22 -12.54 -25.30
N ASN A 268 12.26 -12.99 -24.60
CA ASN A 268 13.00 -12.18 -23.63
C ASN A 268 13.73 -11.01 -24.28
N GLU A 269 14.28 -11.21 -25.49
CA GLU A 269 14.90 -10.12 -26.25
C GLU A 269 13.86 -9.07 -26.69
N MET A 270 12.67 -9.47 -27.13
CA MET A 270 11.58 -8.54 -27.44
C MET A 270 11.17 -7.74 -26.20
N PHE A 271 11.04 -8.41 -25.05
CA PHE A 271 10.77 -7.75 -23.78
C PHE A 271 11.90 -6.76 -23.42
N ARG A 272 13.16 -7.19 -23.50
CA ARG A 272 14.33 -6.33 -23.24
C ARG A 272 14.29 -5.04 -24.08
N GLN A 273 13.97 -5.15 -25.37
CA GLN A 273 13.89 -3.99 -26.26
C GLN A 273 12.76 -3.03 -25.84
N THR A 274 11.62 -3.60 -25.49
CA THR A 274 10.45 -2.80 -25.08
C THR A 274 10.67 -2.13 -23.72
N ILE A 275 11.17 -2.86 -22.72
CA ILE A 275 11.47 -2.31 -21.41
C ILE A 275 12.58 -1.26 -21.43
N THR A 276 13.58 -1.44 -22.32
CA THR A 276 14.64 -0.44 -22.57
C THR A 276 14.04 0.87 -23.07
N ARG A 277 13.06 0.82 -23.98
CA ARG A 277 12.35 2.02 -24.46
C ARG A 277 11.52 2.67 -23.36
N VAL A 278 10.93 1.87 -22.48
CA VAL A 278 10.19 2.37 -21.30
C VAL A 278 11.14 3.10 -20.36
N TYR A 279 12.25 2.47 -19.97
CA TYR A 279 13.24 3.06 -19.05
C TYR A 279 13.88 4.33 -19.62
N ARG A 280 14.27 4.33 -20.92
CA ARG A 280 14.79 5.55 -21.56
C ARG A 280 13.81 6.73 -21.45
N ARG A 281 12.51 6.50 -21.67
CA ARG A 281 11.48 7.55 -21.52
C ARG A 281 11.24 7.94 -20.08
N GLN A 282 11.27 6.97 -19.18
CA GLN A 282 11.12 7.23 -17.74
C GLN A 282 12.28 8.09 -17.22
N GLN A 283 13.51 7.75 -17.61
CA GLN A 283 14.70 8.53 -17.23
C GLN A 283 14.73 9.93 -17.85
N MET A 284 14.11 10.12 -19.01
CA MET A 284 13.99 11.44 -19.64
C MET A 284 13.01 12.37 -18.88
N ALA A 285 12.11 11.84 -18.08
CA ALA A 285 11.13 12.65 -17.35
C ALA A 285 11.79 13.59 -16.33
N HIS A 286 12.85 13.15 -15.63
CA HIS A 286 13.54 13.96 -14.64
C HIS A 286 14.32 15.14 -15.29
N PRO A 287 15.23 14.93 -16.24
CA PRO A 287 15.92 16.02 -16.95
C PRO A 287 14.97 17.00 -17.66
N MET A 288 13.91 16.48 -18.28
CA MET A 288 12.91 17.34 -18.92
C MET A 288 12.19 18.23 -17.90
N SER A 289 11.84 17.68 -16.75
CA SER A 289 11.21 18.45 -15.67
C SER A 289 12.16 19.48 -15.06
N GLU A 290 13.44 19.14 -14.94
CA GLU A 290 14.49 20.06 -14.47
C GLU A 290 14.70 21.20 -15.47
N PHE A 291 14.81 20.88 -16.76
CA PHE A 291 14.90 21.88 -17.83
C PHE A 291 13.70 22.83 -17.83
N LEU A 292 12.46 22.28 -17.79
CA LEU A 292 11.26 23.11 -17.76
C LEU A 292 11.18 23.97 -16.49
N GLY A 293 11.59 23.43 -15.34
CA GLY A 293 11.68 24.18 -14.09
C GLY A 293 12.68 25.33 -14.19
N THR A 294 13.88 25.07 -14.69
CA THR A 294 14.93 26.09 -14.88
C THR A 294 14.50 27.12 -15.91
N ALA A 295 13.90 26.72 -17.03
CA ALA A 295 13.37 27.64 -18.03
C ALA A 295 12.28 28.55 -17.46
N THR A 296 11.38 27.99 -16.63
CA THR A 296 10.36 28.79 -15.94
C THR A 296 11.00 29.79 -14.97
N ILE A 297 12.00 29.36 -14.20
CA ILE A 297 12.76 30.26 -13.30
C ILE A 297 13.45 31.38 -14.10
N ALA A 298 14.07 31.07 -15.24
CA ALA A 298 14.72 32.07 -16.08
C ALA A 298 13.73 33.12 -16.63
N ILE A 299 12.53 32.67 -17.03
CA ILE A 299 11.46 33.57 -17.48
C ILE A 299 10.96 34.47 -16.33
N VAL A 300 10.76 33.90 -15.14
CA VAL A 300 10.34 34.65 -13.94
C VAL A 300 11.46 35.61 -13.50
N LEU A 301 12.73 35.16 -13.59
CA LEU A 301 13.89 36.01 -13.29
C LEU A 301 13.97 37.23 -14.25
N TRP A 302 13.76 37.01 -15.55
CA TRP A 302 13.72 38.06 -16.51
C TRP A 302 12.58 39.07 -16.24
N TYR A 303 11.36 38.58 -16.06
CA TYR A 303 10.20 39.43 -15.81
C TYR A 303 10.28 40.16 -14.47
N GLY A 304 10.54 39.44 -13.38
CA GLY A 304 10.67 40.04 -12.05
C GLY A 304 11.89 40.96 -11.92
N GLY A 305 13.02 40.56 -12.53
CA GLY A 305 14.22 41.41 -12.60
C GLY A 305 13.98 42.70 -13.39
N SER A 306 13.26 42.66 -14.51
CA SER A 306 12.89 43.85 -15.26
C SER A 306 12.01 44.81 -14.48
N LEU A 307 11.06 44.31 -13.66
CA LEU A 307 10.23 45.10 -12.77
C LEU A 307 11.05 45.81 -11.68
N ILE A 308 12.03 45.12 -11.11
CA ILE A 308 12.92 45.66 -10.07
C ILE A 308 13.82 46.76 -10.69
N LEU A 309 14.45 46.49 -11.83
CA LEU A 309 15.36 47.44 -12.50
C LEU A 309 14.64 48.68 -13.00
N SER A 310 13.37 48.58 -13.36
CA SER A 310 12.56 49.74 -13.80
C SER A 310 11.91 50.55 -12.65
N ASN A 311 12.22 50.22 -11.39
CA ASN A 311 11.61 50.83 -10.19
C ASN A 311 10.07 50.70 -10.14
N HIS A 312 9.48 49.75 -10.85
CA HIS A 312 8.04 49.47 -10.83
C HIS A 312 7.66 48.35 -9.86
N SER A 313 8.62 47.85 -9.09
CA SER A 313 8.41 46.73 -8.13
C SER A 313 8.37 47.25 -6.70
N THR A 314 7.49 46.67 -5.90
CA THR A 314 7.41 46.89 -4.45
C THR A 314 8.35 45.98 -3.66
N ILE A 315 9.07 45.07 -4.33
CA ILE A 315 9.99 44.10 -3.70
C ILE A 315 11.45 44.43 -4.10
N ASP A 316 12.34 44.25 -3.13
CA ASP A 316 13.79 44.35 -3.30
C ASP A 316 14.42 43.06 -3.86
N ALA A 317 15.64 43.12 -4.31
CA ALA A 317 16.34 41.98 -4.91
C ALA A 317 16.49 40.76 -3.96
N PRO A 318 16.84 40.92 -2.65
CA PRO A 318 16.84 39.80 -1.71
C PRO A 318 15.50 39.12 -1.54
N THR A 319 14.41 39.88 -1.44
CA THR A 319 13.04 39.31 -1.34
C THR A 319 12.64 38.59 -2.63
N PHE A 320 13.07 39.08 -3.79
CA PHE A 320 12.85 38.39 -5.05
C PHE A 320 13.60 37.04 -5.12
N ILE A 321 14.85 36.99 -4.64
CA ILE A 321 15.58 35.70 -4.54
C ILE A 321 14.85 34.75 -3.63
N TYR A 322 14.37 35.21 -2.47
CA TYR A 322 13.54 34.41 -1.57
C TYR A 322 12.26 33.88 -2.26
N TYR A 323 11.58 34.73 -3.04
CA TYR A 323 10.43 34.32 -3.85
C TYR A 323 10.77 33.16 -4.81
N LEU A 324 11.89 33.25 -5.52
CA LEU A 324 12.35 32.19 -6.44
C LEU A 324 12.63 30.87 -5.71
N VAL A 325 13.18 30.92 -4.49
CA VAL A 325 13.44 29.74 -3.68
C VAL A 325 12.13 29.07 -3.24
N ILE A 326 11.12 29.84 -2.83
CA ILE A 326 9.78 29.31 -2.52
C ILE A 326 9.15 28.69 -3.76
N PHE A 327 9.20 29.38 -4.89
CA PHE A 327 8.67 28.87 -6.15
C PHE A 327 9.31 27.52 -6.54
N TYR A 328 10.65 27.42 -6.44
CA TYR A 328 11.34 26.15 -6.68
C TYR A 328 10.86 25.03 -5.76
N SER A 329 10.56 25.35 -4.51
CA SER A 329 10.10 24.40 -3.50
C SER A 329 8.71 23.80 -3.80
N ILE A 330 7.87 24.47 -4.60
CA ILE A 330 6.55 23.96 -5.02
C ILE A 330 6.67 22.83 -6.07
N ILE A 331 7.76 22.80 -6.84
CA ILE A 331 7.91 21.88 -7.97
C ILE A 331 7.83 20.42 -7.53
N ASN A 332 8.47 20.05 -6.41
CA ASN A 332 8.48 18.66 -5.93
C ASN A 332 7.12 18.18 -5.43
N PRO A 333 6.39 18.89 -4.54
CA PRO A 333 5.03 18.52 -4.18
C PRO A 333 4.07 18.39 -5.37
N ALA A 334 4.20 19.28 -6.37
CA ALA A 334 3.39 19.20 -7.58
C ALA A 334 3.68 17.95 -8.43
N LYS A 335 4.96 17.55 -8.55
CA LYS A 335 5.35 16.29 -9.20
C LYS A 335 4.82 15.06 -8.46
N ASP A 336 4.88 15.08 -7.14
CA ASP A 336 4.45 13.95 -6.31
C ASP A 336 2.94 13.73 -6.36
N LEU A 337 2.13 14.78 -6.59
CA LEU A 337 0.70 14.62 -6.88
C LEU A 337 0.44 13.75 -8.12
N SER A 338 1.23 13.94 -9.17
CA SER A 338 1.09 13.14 -10.40
C SER A 338 1.49 11.69 -10.21
N LYS A 339 2.55 11.42 -9.43
CA LYS A 339 2.99 10.05 -9.08
C LYS A 339 1.95 9.34 -8.22
N ALA A 340 1.38 10.05 -7.24
CA ALA A 340 0.37 9.52 -6.36
C ALA A 340 -0.87 9.02 -7.12
N ALA A 341 -1.33 9.75 -8.13
CA ALA A 341 -2.47 9.35 -8.96
C ALA A 341 -2.27 7.98 -9.63
N TYR A 342 -1.04 7.67 -10.08
CA TYR A 342 -0.72 6.36 -10.65
C TYR A 342 -0.71 5.24 -9.61
N ALA A 343 -0.07 5.47 -8.46
CA ALA A 343 -0.01 4.50 -7.37
C ALA A 343 -1.41 4.16 -6.85
N ILE A 344 -2.30 5.15 -6.77
CA ILE A 344 -3.70 4.98 -6.38
C ILE A 344 -4.44 4.08 -7.35
N GLN A 345 -4.31 4.27 -8.66
CA GLN A 345 -4.97 3.42 -9.66
C GLN A 345 -4.50 1.97 -9.57
N LYS A 346 -3.20 1.76 -9.34
CA LYS A 346 -2.62 0.43 -9.17
C LYS A 346 -3.15 -0.26 -7.91
N GLY A 347 -3.19 0.45 -6.79
CA GLY A 347 -3.74 -0.06 -5.53
C GLY A 347 -5.24 -0.37 -5.59
N LEU A 348 -6.03 0.41 -6.34
CA LEU A 348 -7.45 0.11 -6.58
C LEU A 348 -7.63 -1.21 -7.33
N ALA A 349 -6.82 -1.48 -8.35
CA ALA A 349 -6.85 -2.75 -9.06
C ALA A 349 -6.49 -3.92 -8.14
N SER A 350 -5.45 -3.76 -7.30
CA SER A 350 -5.06 -4.76 -6.29
C SER A 350 -6.15 -4.97 -5.23
N MET A 351 -6.80 -3.89 -4.79
CA MET A 351 -7.93 -3.98 -3.86
C MET A 351 -9.10 -4.78 -4.44
N THR A 352 -9.42 -4.58 -5.72
CA THR A 352 -10.48 -5.35 -6.39
C THR A 352 -10.16 -6.86 -6.41
N ARG A 353 -8.88 -7.23 -6.55
CA ARG A 353 -8.46 -8.64 -6.49
C ARG A 353 -8.55 -9.21 -5.07
N ILE A 354 -8.15 -8.44 -4.07
CA ILE A 354 -8.29 -8.84 -2.65
C ILE A 354 -9.77 -8.92 -2.25
N ASP A 355 -10.61 -8.00 -2.70
CA ASP A 355 -12.04 -8.01 -2.42
C ASP A 355 -12.73 -9.27 -2.98
N LYS A 356 -12.25 -9.87 -4.07
CA LYS A 356 -12.75 -11.17 -4.55
C LYS A 356 -12.55 -12.29 -3.54
N ILE A 357 -11.51 -12.22 -2.72
CA ILE A 357 -11.29 -13.18 -1.62
C ILE A 357 -12.18 -12.82 -0.42
N LEU A 358 -12.11 -11.55 0.01
CA LEU A 358 -12.79 -11.09 1.23
C LEU A 358 -14.32 -11.15 1.12
N MET A 359 -14.87 -10.95 -0.08
CA MET A 359 -16.30 -10.99 -0.37
C MET A 359 -16.77 -12.34 -0.91
N ALA A 360 -15.87 -13.34 -1.02
CA ALA A 360 -16.27 -14.67 -1.43
C ALA A 360 -17.32 -15.22 -0.46
N GLU A 361 -18.43 -15.71 -1.01
CA GLU A 361 -19.49 -16.32 -0.21
C GLU A 361 -19.07 -17.70 0.23
N THR A 362 -19.49 -18.07 1.43
CA THR A 362 -19.35 -19.40 1.99
C THR A 362 -20.68 -20.10 1.81
N ASP A 363 -20.72 -21.06 0.89
CA ASP A 363 -21.95 -21.83 0.63
C ASP A 363 -22.27 -22.76 1.80
N ILE A 364 -21.23 -23.21 2.53
CA ILE A 364 -21.35 -24.11 3.69
C ILE A 364 -21.41 -23.27 4.98
N LYS A 365 -22.57 -23.24 5.58
CA LYS A 365 -22.85 -22.48 6.83
C LYS A 365 -23.50 -23.39 7.85
N ASP A 366 -23.30 -23.06 9.14
CA ASP A 366 -24.06 -23.68 10.19
C ASP A 366 -25.54 -23.31 10.08
N PRO A 367 -26.45 -24.24 10.38
CA PRO A 367 -27.88 -23.96 10.41
C PRO A 367 -28.21 -22.98 11.55
N VAL A 368 -29.30 -22.23 11.39
CA VAL A 368 -29.76 -21.23 12.39
C VAL A 368 -30.11 -21.90 13.72
N SER A 369 -30.58 -23.14 13.67
CA SER A 369 -30.93 -23.96 14.85
C SER A 369 -30.31 -25.35 14.70
N PRO A 370 -29.03 -25.52 15.09
CA PRO A 370 -28.35 -26.80 14.96
C PRO A 370 -29.02 -27.90 15.78
N LYS A 371 -29.17 -29.09 15.19
CA LYS A 371 -29.60 -30.30 15.89
C LYS A 371 -28.38 -30.96 16.54
N ALA A 372 -28.56 -31.44 17.76
CA ALA A 372 -27.56 -32.27 18.40
C ALA A 372 -27.45 -33.62 17.66
N VAL A 373 -26.22 -34.09 17.42
CA VAL A 373 -25.94 -35.33 16.74
C VAL A 373 -25.05 -36.22 17.62
N ALA A 374 -25.35 -37.52 17.63
CA ALA A 374 -24.50 -38.52 18.19
C ALA A 374 -24.46 -39.71 17.19
N PHE A 375 -23.37 -40.46 17.18
CA PHE A 375 -23.27 -41.63 16.32
C PHE A 375 -23.57 -42.90 17.11
N GLY A 376 -24.83 -43.33 17.05
CA GLY A 376 -25.33 -44.50 17.80
C GLY A 376 -25.69 -45.71 16.93
N LYS A 377 -26.14 -45.50 15.68
CA LYS A 377 -26.69 -46.57 14.82
C LYS A 377 -26.00 -46.68 13.47
N SER A 378 -26.18 -45.71 12.57
CA SER A 378 -25.68 -45.79 11.21
C SER A 378 -25.47 -44.41 10.55
N ILE A 379 -24.65 -44.42 9.50
CA ILE A 379 -24.49 -43.30 8.55
C ILE A 379 -25.15 -43.76 7.25
N CYS A 380 -26.04 -42.92 6.67
CA CYS A 380 -26.76 -43.25 5.45
C CYS A 380 -26.52 -42.18 4.38
N TYR A 381 -26.19 -42.64 3.20
CA TYR A 381 -26.24 -41.85 1.96
C TYR A 381 -27.56 -42.18 1.26
N ASN A 382 -28.43 -41.18 1.08
CA ASN A 382 -29.76 -41.36 0.55
C ASN A 382 -29.86 -40.64 -0.81
N HIS A 383 -29.82 -41.41 -1.88
CA HIS A 383 -29.90 -40.95 -3.27
C HIS A 383 -28.96 -39.74 -3.53
N VAL A 384 -27.68 -39.87 -3.15
CA VAL A 384 -26.71 -38.78 -3.20
C VAL A 384 -26.19 -38.56 -4.61
N TRP A 385 -26.35 -37.33 -5.07
CA TRP A 385 -25.77 -36.83 -6.32
C TRP A 385 -24.81 -35.69 -6.01
N PHE A 386 -23.63 -35.69 -6.69
CA PHE A 386 -22.66 -34.63 -6.49
C PHE A 386 -21.88 -34.30 -7.76
N ARG A 387 -21.57 -33.03 -7.94
CA ARG A 387 -20.70 -32.48 -9.00
C ARG A 387 -19.88 -31.31 -8.48
N TYR A 388 -18.63 -31.17 -8.92
CA TYR A 388 -17.78 -30.02 -8.57
C TYR A 388 -18.17 -28.75 -9.37
N GLN A 389 -18.46 -28.90 -10.65
CA GLN A 389 -18.93 -27.81 -11.52
C GLN A 389 -20.10 -28.30 -12.37
N ASN A 390 -19.83 -28.72 -13.60
CA ASN A 390 -20.86 -29.21 -14.54
C ASN A 390 -20.87 -30.73 -14.71
N GLU A 391 -19.81 -31.42 -14.30
CA GLU A 391 -19.65 -32.84 -14.48
C GLU A 391 -20.06 -33.63 -13.24
N TRP A 392 -20.97 -34.58 -13.42
CA TRP A 392 -21.44 -35.43 -12.35
C TRP A 392 -20.39 -36.47 -11.95
N ILE A 393 -19.95 -36.41 -10.70
CA ILE A 393 -18.98 -37.35 -10.12
C ILE A 393 -19.70 -38.50 -9.40
N LEU A 394 -20.72 -38.17 -8.62
CA LEU A 394 -21.55 -39.17 -7.96
C LEU A 394 -22.97 -39.10 -8.51
N LYS A 395 -23.58 -40.26 -8.76
CA LYS A 395 -24.91 -40.39 -9.34
C LYS A 395 -25.68 -41.46 -8.56
N ASP A 396 -26.72 -41.02 -7.87
CA ASP A 396 -27.69 -41.88 -7.18
C ASP A 396 -27.04 -42.89 -6.22
N ILE A 397 -26.19 -42.39 -5.32
CA ILE A 397 -25.50 -43.24 -4.35
C ILE A 397 -26.42 -43.52 -3.16
N GLU A 398 -26.67 -44.81 -2.95
CA GLU A 398 -27.33 -45.35 -1.74
C GLU A 398 -26.36 -46.23 -0.98
N LEU A 399 -26.12 -45.92 0.29
CA LEU A 399 -25.21 -46.69 1.15
C LEU A 399 -25.59 -46.50 2.62
N GLU A 400 -25.72 -47.62 3.35
CA GLU A 400 -25.83 -47.60 4.79
C GLU A 400 -24.56 -48.18 5.44
N ILE A 401 -24.01 -47.48 6.43
CA ILE A 401 -22.82 -47.86 7.18
C ILE A 401 -23.25 -48.02 8.65
N PRO A 402 -23.51 -49.24 9.11
CA PRO A 402 -23.83 -49.50 10.51
C PRO A 402 -22.66 -49.22 11.44
N LYS A 403 -22.94 -48.78 12.67
CA LYS A 403 -21.93 -48.56 13.69
C LYS A 403 -21.07 -49.80 13.93
N GLY A 404 -19.75 -49.59 14.05
CA GLY A 404 -18.76 -50.64 14.28
C GLY A 404 -18.40 -51.47 13.03
N LYS A 405 -18.92 -51.13 11.86
CA LYS A 405 -18.55 -51.76 10.59
C LYS A 405 -17.48 -50.95 9.84
N THR A 406 -16.62 -51.66 9.15
CA THR A 406 -15.63 -51.09 8.22
C THR A 406 -16.13 -51.26 6.80
N ILE A 407 -16.16 -50.17 6.03
CA ILE A 407 -16.53 -50.18 4.61
C ILE A 407 -15.31 -49.82 3.78
N ALA A 408 -15.01 -50.62 2.76
CA ALA A 408 -14.00 -50.34 1.77
C ALA A 408 -14.63 -49.82 0.46
N LEU A 409 -14.24 -48.63 0.02
CA LEU A 409 -14.63 -48.06 -1.27
C LEU A 409 -13.61 -48.48 -2.33
N VAL A 410 -14.01 -49.29 -3.29
CA VAL A 410 -13.14 -49.83 -4.34
C VAL A 410 -13.60 -49.34 -5.71
N GLY A 411 -12.67 -49.04 -6.58
CA GLY A 411 -12.95 -48.57 -7.95
C GLY A 411 -11.74 -47.93 -8.62
N GLN A 412 -11.86 -47.62 -9.90
CA GLN A 412 -10.81 -46.99 -10.69
C GLN A 412 -10.45 -45.60 -10.15
N SER A 413 -9.27 -45.07 -10.51
CA SER A 413 -8.92 -43.67 -10.23
C SER A 413 -9.94 -42.74 -10.89
N GLY A 414 -10.40 -41.72 -10.16
CA GLY A 414 -11.43 -40.79 -10.65
C GLY A 414 -12.89 -41.27 -10.48
N SER A 415 -13.16 -42.48 -9.92
CA SER A 415 -14.53 -42.96 -9.72
C SER A 415 -15.32 -42.30 -8.58
N GLY A 416 -14.77 -41.24 -7.94
CA GLY A 416 -15.48 -40.47 -6.90
C GLY A 416 -15.30 -40.96 -5.46
N LYS A 417 -14.38 -41.92 -5.18
CA LYS A 417 -14.14 -42.48 -3.81
C LYS A 417 -13.78 -41.38 -2.80
N SER A 418 -12.77 -40.55 -3.09
CA SER A 418 -12.38 -39.46 -2.21
C SER A 418 -13.50 -38.44 -2.08
N THR A 419 -14.19 -38.11 -3.17
CA THR A 419 -15.34 -37.20 -3.16
C THR A 419 -16.44 -37.71 -2.22
N MET A 420 -16.72 -39.00 -2.23
CA MET A 420 -17.73 -39.61 -1.34
C MET A 420 -17.32 -39.46 0.13
N VAL A 421 -16.04 -39.66 0.46
CA VAL A 421 -15.51 -39.46 1.82
C VAL A 421 -15.53 -37.96 2.22
N ASP A 422 -15.20 -37.05 1.31
CA ASP A 422 -15.16 -35.62 1.58
C ASP A 422 -16.54 -34.97 1.81
N LEU A 423 -17.62 -35.61 1.35
CA LEU A 423 -18.99 -35.17 1.62
C LEU A 423 -19.41 -35.42 3.08
N LEU A 424 -18.89 -36.44 3.75
CA LEU A 424 -19.29 -36.79 5.12
C LEU A 424 -18.90 -35.70 6.16
N PRO A 425 -17.65 -35.18 6.19
CA PRO A 425 -17.30 -34.07 7.07
C PRO A 425 -17.82 -32.72 6.56
N ARG A 426 -18.66 -32.73 5.52
CA ARG A 426 -19.28 -31.58 4.91
C ARG A 426 -18.23 -30.57 4.43
N PHE A 427 -17.18 -31.06 3.72
CA PHE A 427 -16.26 -30.20 2.96
C PHE A 427 -16.94 -29.63 1.71
N TYR A 428 -17.96 -30.33 1.23
CA TYR A 428 -18.89 -29.96 0.17
C TYR A 428 -20.30 -30.41 0.55
N ASP A 429 -21.31 -29.66 0.13
CA ASP A 429 -22.71 -30.07 0.25
C ASP A 429 -23.14 -30.92 -0.95
N VAL A 430 -23.98 -31.92 -0.73
CA VAL A 430 -24.55 -32.73 -1.80
C VAL A 430 -25.39 -31.88 -2.75
N THR A 431 -25.33 -32.20 -4.04
CA THR A 431 -26.15 -31.48 -5.04
C THR A 431 -27.61 -31.92 -4.99
N LYS A 432 -27.87 -33.22 -4.76
CA LYS A 432 -29.21 -33.81 -4.52
C LYS A 432 -29.06 -34.93 -3.52
N GLY A 433 -30.18 -35.29 -2.88
CA GLY A 433 -30.20 -36.31 -1.83
C GLY A 433 -29.75 -35.76 -0.48
N SER A 434 -29.40 -36.68 0.43
CA SER A 434 -28.98 -36.33 1.78
C SER A 434 -27.97 -37.34 2.32
N ILE A 435 -27.13 -36.87 3.26
CA ILE A 435 -26.30 -37.73 4.10
C ILE A 435 -26.81 -37.58 5.53
N THR A 436 -27.10 -38.68 6.20
CA THR A 436 -27.65 -38.62 7.55
C THR A 436 -26.80 -39.44 8.53
N ILE A 437 -26.72 -39.01 9.77
CA ILE A 437 -26.19 -39.72 10.92
C ILE A 437 -27.34 -39.98 11.86
N ASP A 438 -27.67 -41.26 12.10
CA ASP A 438 -28.81 -41.70 12.92
C ASP A 438 -30.14 -41.04 12.51
N GLY A 439 -30.32 -40.79 11.17
CA GLY A 439 -31.50 -40.15 10.59
C GLY A 439 -31.49 -38.61 10.60
N ILE A 440 -30.48 -37.97 11.18
CA ILE A 440 -30.33 -36.52 11.17
C ILE A 440 -29.48 -36.12 9.97
N ASP A 441 -29.98 -35.22 9.12
CA ASP A 441 -29.22 -34.68 7.99
C ASP A 441 -28.01 -33.87 8.49
N ILE A 442 -26.82 -34.12 7.94
CA ILE A 442 -25.60 -33.46 8.33
C ILE A 442 -25.65 -31.95 8.08
N ARG A 443 -26.57 -31.46 7.22
CA ARG A 443 -26.79 -30.04 6.96
C ARG A 443 -27.52 -29.33 8.12
N ASP A 444 -28.23 -30.09 8.95
CA ASP A 444 -28.94 -29.59 10.13
C ASP A 444 -28.07 -29.58 11.39
N VAL A 445 -26.83 -30.02 11.30
CA VAL A 445 -25.88 -30.15 12.43
C VAL A 445 -24.83 -29.03 12.35
N ALA A 446 -24.36 -28.53 13.49
CA ALA A 446 -23.24 -27.61 13.53
C ALA A 446 -21.96 -28.29 13.03
N LEU A 447 -21.17 -27.60 12.21
CA LEU A 447 -19.95 -28.18 11.61
C LEU A 447 -18.94 -28.65 12.66
N THR A 448 -18.84 -27.93 13.77
CA THR A 448 -17.98 -28.32 14.90
C THR A 448 -18.40 -29.64 15.52
N ASP A 449 -19.71 -29.84 15.74
CA ASP A 449 -20.24 -31.07 16.33
C ASP A 449 -20.13 -32.22 15.37
N LEU A 450 -20.44 -32.00 14.08
CA LEU A 450 -20.31 -33.01 13.03
C LEU A 450 -18.86 -33.49 12.90
N ARG A 451 -17.93 -32.59 12.77
CA ARG A 451 -16.48 -32.92 12.60
C ARG A 451 -15.86 -33.43 13.88
N GLY A 452 -16.40 -33.07 15.05
CA GLY A 452 -15.98 -33.64 16.34
C GLY A 452 -16.25 -35.13 16.50
N LEU A 453 -17.15 -35.71 15.68
CA LEU A 453 -17.40 -37.16 15.63
C LEU A 453 -16.40 -37.94 14.76
N MET A 454 -15.51 -37.24 14.04
CA MET A 454 -14.71 -37.83 12.95
C MET A 454 -13.22 -37.63 13.16
N GLY A 455 -12.44 -38.64 12.85
CA GLY A 455 -11.00 -38.55 12.59
C GLY A 455 -10.76 -38.65 11.08
N ASN A 456 -9.95 -37.76 10.52
CA ASN A 456 -9.61 -37.79 9.10
C ASN A 456 -8.13 -38.14 8.91
N VAL A 457 -7.85 -39.17 8.12
CA VAL A 457 -6.48 -39.56 7.74
C VAL A 457 -6.34 -39.41 6.23
N ASN A 458 -5.49 -38.48 5.82
CA ASN A 458 -5.22 -38.19 4.42
C ASN A 458 -4.10 -39.08 3.87
N GLN A 459 -4.08 -39.27 2.55
CA GLN A 459 -3.03 -39.99 1.86
C GLN A 459 -1.67 -39.28 1.98
N GLU A 460 -1.67 -37.92 1.92
CA GLU A 460 -0.48 -37.09 2.13
C GLU A 460 -0.50 -36.59 3.58
N ALA A 461 0.53 -36.94 4.36
CA ALA A 461 0.71 -36.39 5.70
C ALA A 461 1.21 -34.95 5.64
N ILE A 462 0.45 -34.03 6.23
CA ILE A 462 0.83 -32.63 6.37
C ILE A 462 1.28 -32.43 7.81
N LEU A 463 2.53 -31.98 7.98
CA LEU A 463 3.07 -31.57 9.27
C LEU A 463 3.19 -30.05 9.29
N PHE A 464 2.63 -29.45 10.33
CA PHE A 464 2.82 -28.03 10.61
C PHE A 464 4.22 -27.80 11.20
N ASN A 465 4.80 -26.62 10.94
CA ASN A 465 6.09 -26.24 11.52
C ASN A 465 5.94 -25.93 13.01
N ASP A 466 5.78 -26.99 13.80
CA ASP A 466 5.55 -26.99 15.23
C ASP A 466 6.14 -28.27 15.84
N THR A 467 6.07 -28.44 17.15
CA THR A 467 6.53 -29.63 17.86
C THR A 467 5.74 -30.86 17.43
N PHE A 468 6.31 -32.07 17.61
CA PHE A 468 5.56 -33.35 17.46
C PHE A 468 4.33 -33.34 18.35
N PHE A 469 4.48 -32.88 19.60
CA PHE A 469 3.36 -32.75 20.54
C PHE A 469 2.18 -31.97 19.94
N ASN A 470 2.44 -30.75 19.44
CA ASN A 470 1.40 -29.90 18.89
C ASN A 470 0.82 -30.46 17.58
N ASN A 471 1.63 -31.14 16.76
CA ASN A 471 1.13 -31.81 15.55
C ASN A 471 0.22 -33.01 15.87
N ILE A 472 0.52 -33.77 16.92
CA ILE A 472 -0.32 -34.93 17.35
C ILE A 472 -1.58 -34.40 18.05
N ALA A 473 -1.44 -33.38 18.92
CA ALA A 473 -2.56 -32.78 19.64
C ALA A 473 -3.39 -31.82 18.78
N PHE A 474 -3.14 -31.74 17.45
CA PHE A 474 -3.77 -30.79 16.57
C PHE A 474 -5.31 -30.87 16.65
N GLY A 475 -5.95 -29.76 17.03
CA GLY A 475 -7.42 -29.68 17.19
C GLY A 475 -7.95 -30.23 18.53
N VAL A 476 -7.10 -30.64 19.45
CA VAL A 476 -7.48 -31.07 20.81
C VAL A 476 -7.02 -30.01 21.81
N GLU A 477 -7.96 -29.34 22.43
CA GLU A 477 -7.66 -28.39 23.51
C GLU A 477 -7.23 -29.12 24.78
N ASN A 478 -6.16 -28.64 25.42
CA ASN A 478 -5.63 -29.18 26.69
C ASN A 478 -5.24 -30.68 26.67
N ALA A 479 -4.73 -31.18 25.54
CA ALA A 479 -4.18 -32.52 25.48
C ALA A 479 -3.04 -32.70 26.49
N THR A 480 -3.08 -33.79 27.27
CA THR A 480 -1.98 -34.12 28.20
C THR A 480 -0.85 -34.84 27.47
N ARG A 481 0.35 -34.83 28.10
CA ARG A 481 1.48 -35.54 27.52
C ARG A 481 1.22 -37.04 27.41
N GLU A 482 0.58 -37.63 28.41
CA GLU A 482 0.23 -39.04 28.46
C GLU A 482 -0.71 -39.42 27.30
N GLN A 483 -1.72 -38.59 27.02
CA GLN A 483 -2.63 -38.78 25.89
C GLN A 483 -1.91 -38.74 24.54
N VAL A 484 -0.98 -37.83 24.37
CA VAL A 484 -0.19 -37.68 23.14
C VAL A 484 0.77 -38.85 22.97
N GLU A 485 1.44 -39.30 24.05
CA GLU A 485 2.31 -40.49 24.02
C GLU A 485 1.51 -41.78 23.76
N GLU A 486 0.31 -41.93 24.31
CA GLU A 486 -0.58 -43.07 24.03
C GLU A 486 -1.01 -43.06 22.56
N ALA A 487 -1.44 -41.93 22.01
CA ALA A 487 -1.77 -41.78 20.59
C ALA A 487 -0.58 -42.16 19.69
N ALA A 488 0.63 -41.69 20.04
CA ALA A 488 1.84 -42.00 19.31
C ALA A 488 2.19 -43.52 19.36
N LYS A 489 1.93 -44.21 20.49
CA LYS A 489 2.08 -45.68 20.62
C LYS A 489 1.08 -46.42 19.75
N ILE A 490 -0.19 -45.98 19.76
CA ILE A 490 -1.24 -46.59 18.92
C ILE A 490 -0.88 -46.44 17.43
N ALA A 491 -0.34 -45.28 17.03
CA ALA A 491 0.09 -45.01 15.66
C ALA A 491 1.46 -45.65 15.31
N ASN A 492 2.11 -46.36 16.26
CA ASN A 492 3.43 -47.00 16.11
C ASN A 492 4.56 -46.04 15.70
N VAL A 493 4.50 -44.76 16.16
CA VAL A 493 5.52 -43.75 15.91
C VAL A 493 6.26 -43.29 17.17
N HIS A 494 5.89 -43.81 18.34
CA HIS A 494 6.44 -43.37 19.63
C HIS A 494 7.96 -43.51 19.69
N GLU A 495 8.51 -44.68 19.32
CA GLU A 495 9.96 -44.96 19.34
C GLU A 495 10.74 -44.07 18.34
N PHE A 496 10.08 -43.66 17.26
CA PHE A 496 10.68 -42.74 16.27
C PHE A 496 10.76 -41.31 16.77
N ILE A 497 9.83 -40.88 17.63
CA ILE A 497 9.74 -39.50 18.16
C ILE A 497 10.66 -39.34 19.39
N MET A 498 10.80 -40.36 20.23
CA MET A 498 11.62 -40.34 21.46
C MET A 498 13.08 -40.60 21.16
#